data_1515348103c00ce89a6ec8217286acaf
#
_entry.id   1515348103c00ce89a6ec8217286acaf
#
_cell.length_a   1.000
_cell.length_b   1.000
_cell.length_c   1.000
_cell.angle_alpha   90.00
_cell.angle_beta   90.00
_cell.angle_gamma   90.00
#
_symmetry.space_group_name_H-M   'P 1'
#
loop_
_entity.id
_entity.type
_entity.pdbx_description
1 polymer ?
#
loop_
_entity_poly.entity_id
_entity_poly.type
_entity_poly.pdbx_seq_one_letter_code
_entity_poly.pdbx_strand_id
1 'polypeptide(L)'
;GPPGAGKGTQAVRLARTFRIPHISTGTMLREAVKSDSDLGRQVKAIIESGGLIDDALITEVVRRRLEGPDVVDGFLLDGFPRTVPQAEALDGFSTLQGPLVIVEIVLSEADVLRRLAARMICSECGTNAQDDVEVEFATCHDCGGALVPRADAAEQVLKNRLEVYRRQTVPLVEYYGGRPTFCRVDGAQFVDRVTESILNSVDAVRAC
;
A
#
# COMPACT_ATOMS: atom_id res chain seq x y z
N GLY A 1 -0.70 0.71 8.17
CA GLY A 1 -0.80 2.16 8.42
C GLY A 1 -1.94 2.83 7.66
N PRO A 2 -2.41 4.05 8.04
CA PRO A 2 -3.56 4.72 7.45
C PRO A 2 -3.34 5.09 5.97
N PRO A 3 -4.42 5.43 5.24
CA PRO A 3 -4.28 6.09 3.94
C PRO A 3 -3.42 7.35 4.08
N GLY A 4 -2.54 7.63 3.12
CA GLY A 4 -1.63 8.80 3.21
C GLY A 4 -0.38 8.63 4.09
N ALA A 5 -0.18 7.49 4.77
CA ALA A 5 0.99 7.27 5.62
C ALA A 5 2.32 7.07 4.88
N GLY A 6 2.34 7.13 3.55
CA GLY A 6 3.56 6.94 2.76
C GLY A 6 3.90 5.48 2.43
N LYS A 7 2.98 4.53 2.64
CA LYS A 7 3.21 3.09 2.37
C LYS A 7 3.76 2.83 0.97
N GLY A 8 3.12 3.35 -0.07
CA GLY A 8 3.55 3.14 -1.45
C GLY A 8 4.93 3.73 -1.74
N THR A 9 5.24 4.92 -1.20
CA THR A 9 6.56 5.56 -1.33
C THR A 9 7.65 4.67 -0.71
N GLN A 10 7.42 4.18 0.50
CA GLN A 10 8.35 3.28 1.18
C GLN A 10 8.44 1.93 0.47
N ALA A 11 7.32 1.40 0.00
CA ALA A 11 7.29 0.12 -0.71
C ALA A 11 8.16 0.12 -1.98
N VAL A 12 8.11 1.18 -2.78
CA VAL A 12 8.97 1.32 -3.97
C VAL A 12 10.45 1.34 -3.59
N ARG A 13 10.82 2.10 -2.54
CA ARG A 13 12.22 2.20 -2.06
C ARG A 13 12.74 0.87 -1.55
N LEU A 14 11.96 0.21 -0.70
CA LEU A 14 12.32 -1.09 -0.11
C LEU A 14 12.42 -2.18 -1.18
N ALA A 15 11.47 -2.25 -2.12
CA ALA A 15 11.49 -3.20 -3.21
C ALA A 15 12.77 -3.06 -4.06
N ARG A 16 13.20 -1.83 -4.34
CA ARG A 16 14.49 -1.56 -5.03
C ARG A 16 15.70 -2.00 -4.20
N THR A 17 15.71 -1.70 -2.89
CA THR A 17 16.80 -2.05 -1.98
C THR A 17 16.94 -3.57 -1.86
N PHE A 18 15.85 -4.29 -1.68
CA PHE A 18 15.85 -5.74 -1.55
C PHE A 18 15.84 -6.48 -2.88
N ARG A 19 15.66 -5.79 -4.01
CA ARG A 19 15.53 -6.36 -5.37
C ARG A 19 14.40 -7.38 -5.47
N ILE A 20 13.27 -7.09 -4.85
CA ILE A 20 12.06 -7.91 -4.86
C ILE A 20 10.89 -7.14 -5.49
N PRO A 21 9.88 -7.81 -6.04
CA PRO A 21 8.72 -7.14 -6.63
C PRO A 21 7.90 -6.39 -5.57
N HIS A 22 7.46 -5.17 -5.91
CA HIS A 22 6.45 -4.41 -5.19
C HIS A 22 5.07 -4.79 -5.75
N ILE A 23 4.26 -5.46 -4.94
CA ILE A 23 2.90 -5.90 -5.27
C ILE A 23 1.91 -4.98 -4.57
N SER A 24 1.38 -4.02 -5.32
CA SER A 24 0.39 -3.07 -4.84
C SER A 24 -1.00 -3.44 -5.33
N THR A 25 -1.87 -3.90 -4.43
CA THR A 25 -3.26 -4.23 -4.77
C THR A 25 -4.01 -3.02 -5.33
N GLY A 26 -3.74 -1.84 -4.80
CA GLY A 26 -4.33 -0.60 -5.31
C GLY A 26 -3.94 -0.30 -6.76
N THR A 27 -2.69 -0.57 -7.14
CA THR A 27 -2.22 -0.41 -8.53
C THR A 27 -2.84 -1.47 -9.43
N MET A 28 -2.80 -2.74 -9.06
CA MET A 28 -3.39 -3.85 -9.81
C MET A 28 -4.88 -3.60 -10.12
N LEU A 29 -5.64 -3.15 -9.13
CA LEU A 29 -7.07 -2.86 -9.30
C LEU A 29 -7.32 -1.65 -10.21
N ARG A 30 -6.54 -0.59 -10.09
CA ARG A 30 -6.64 0.58 -11.00
C ARG A 30 -6.30 0.22 -12.44
N GLU A 31 -5.28 -0.60 -12.65
CA GLU A 31 -4.92 -1.12 -13.98
C GLU A 31 -6.04 -1.99 -14.56
N ALA A 32 -6.66 -2.85 -13.73
CA ALA A 32 -7.81 -3.63 -14.14
C ALA A 32 -9.00 -2.75 -14.58
N VAL A 33 -9.27 -1.66 -13.85
CA VAL A 33 -10.31 -0.67 -14.23
C VAL A 33 -9.93 0.05 -15.53
N LYS A 34 -8.65 0.47 -15.68
CA LYS A 34 -8.16 1.18 -16.88
C LYS A 34 -8.21 0.30 -18.13
N SER A 35 -7.94 -0.98 -18.00
CA SER A 35 -8.00 -1.96 -19.09
C SER A 35 -9.42 -2.49 -19.40
N ASP A 36 -10.44 -2.00 -18.68
CA ASP A 36 -11.83 -2.46 -18.79
C ASP A 36 -12.00 -3.98 -18.68
N SER A 37 -11.16 -4.61 -17.85
CA SER A 37 -11.27 -6.05 -17.57
C SER A 37 -12.53 -6.39 -16.79
N ASP A 38 -12.93 -7.68 -16.77
CA ASP A 38 -14.08 -8.14 -15.96
C ASP A 38 -13.91 -7.78 -14.49
N LEU A 39 -12.69 -7.97 -13.95
CA LEU A 39 -12.35 -7.54 -12.58
C LEU A 39 -12.51 -6.02 -12.44
N GLY A 40 -11.98 -5.25 -13.39
CA GLY A 40 -12.06 -3.78 -13.35
C GLY A 40 -13.49 -3.27 -13.32
N ARG A 41 -14.39 -3.83 -14.15
CA ARG A 41 -15.82 -3.48 -14.15
C ARG A 41 -16.49 -3.78 -12.82
N GLN A 42 -16.17 -4.92 -12.19
CA GLN A 42 -16.73 -5.31 -10.90
C GLN A 42 -16.31 -4.39 -9.74
N VAL A 43 -15.05 -3.92 -9.75
CA VAL A 43 -14.48 -3.20 -8.61
C VAL A 43 -14.53 -1.68 -8.74
N LYS A 44 -14.83 -1.14 -9.94
CA LYS A 44 -14.77 0.29 -10.25
C LYS A 44 -15.52 1.16 -9.24
N ALA A 45 -16.81 0.90 -9.03
CA ALA A 45 -17.66 1.69 -8.14
C ALA A 45 -17.15 1.65 -6.68
N ILE A 46 -16.62 0.51 -6.23
CA ILE A 46 -16.07 0.34 -4.88
C ILE A 46 -14.80 1.18 -4.71
N ILE A 47 -13.92 1.17 -5.71
CA ILE A 47 -12.67 1.96 -5.68
C ILE A 47 -12.97 3.46 -5.66
N GLU A 48 -13.90 3.91 -6.51
CA GLU A 48 -14.30 5.31 -6.63
C GLU A 48 -14.96 5.83 -5.34
N SER A 49 -15.71 5.00 -4.61
CA SER A 49 -16.29 5.34 -3.31
C SER A 49 -15.30 5.26 -2.13
N GLY A 50 -14.10 4.74 -2.35
CA GLY A 50 -13.08 4.53 -1.30
C GLY A 50 -13.34 3.33 -0.39
N GLY A 51 -14.22 2.42 -0.79
CA GLY A 51 -14.50 1.15 -0.11
C GLY A 51 -13.39 0.12 -0.24
N LEU A 52 -13.55 -1.03 0.42
CA LEU A 52 -12.73 -2.21 0.22
C LEU A 52 -13.42 -3.20 -0.71
N ILE A 53 -12.62 -3.87 -1.50
CA ILE A 53 -13.04 -5.00 -2.32
C ILE A 53 -13.34 -6.19 -1.40
N ASP A 54 -14.29 -7.03 -1.83
CA ASP A 54 -14.60 -8.29 -1.13
C ASP A 54 -13.35 -9.11 -0.80
N ASP A 55 -13.29 -9.63 0.42
CA ASP A 55 -12.11 -10.31 0.94
C ASP A 55 -11.74 -11.56 0.12
N ALA A 56 -12.72 -12.34 -0.34
CA ALA A 56 -12.46 -13.53 -1.13
C ALA A 56 -11.89 -13.16 -2.51
N LEU A 57 -12.45 -12.15 -3.15
CA LEU A 57 -12.00 -11.68 -4.47
C LEU A 57 -10.58 -11.14 -4.42
N ILE A 58 -10.28 -10.23 -3.48
CA ILE A 58 -8.93 -9.64 -3.41
C ILE A 58 -7.88 -10.65 -2.96
N THR A 59 -8.24 -11.58 -2.08
CA THR A 59 -7.37 -12.66 -1.64
C THR A 59 -6.97 -13.57 -2.80
N GLU A 60 -7.93 -13.93 -3.67
CA GLU A 60 -7.65 -14.74 -4.87
C GLU A 60 -6.75 -13.99 -5.87
N VAL A 61 -6.98 -12.69 -6.05
CA VAL A 61 -6.11 -11.84 -6.92
C VAL A 61 -4.68 -11.83 -6.40
N VAL A 62 -4.48 -11.66 -5.08
CA VAL A 62 -3.16 -11.66 -4.47
C VAL A 62 -2.52 -13.07 -4.53
N ARG A 63 -3.28 -14.12 -4.21
CA ARG A 63 -2.80 -15.50 -4.28
C ARG A 63 -2.21 -15.82 -5.66
N ARG A 64 -2.97 -15.54 -6.73
CA ARG A 64 -2.50 -15.74 -8.11
C ARG A 64 -1.25 -14.93 -8.43
N ARG A 65 -1.18 -13.69 -7.93
CA ARG A 65 0.01 -12.85 -8.16
C ARG A 65 1.25 -13.41 -7.46
N LEU A 66 1.09 -14.03 -6.30
CA LEU A 66 2.18 -14.67 -5.54
C LEU A 66 2.62 -16.04 -6.09
N GLU A 67 1.96 -16.57 -7.11
CA GLU A 67 2.40 -17.75 -7.88
C GLU A 67 3.36 -17.37 -9.03
N GLY A 68 3.60 -16.09 -9.25
CA GLY A 68 4.50 -15.61 -10.30
C GLY A 68 5.96 -16.00 -10.06
N PRO A 69 6.76 -16.20 -11.12
CA PRO A 69 8.15 -16.62 -10.99
C PRO A 69 9.05 -15.53 -10.38
N ASP A 70 8.62 -14.28 -10.39
CA ASP A 70 9.37 -13.13 -9.90
C ASP A 70 9.33 -12.96 -8.38
N VAL A 71 8.50 -13.74 -7.67
CA VAL A 71 8.35 -13.65 -6.19
C VAL A 71 9.16 -14.69 -5.43
N VAL A 72 9.91 -15.54 -6.12
CA VAL A 72 10.67 -16.67 -5.52
C VAL A 72 11.68 -16.18 -4.48
N ASP A 73 12.33 -15.05 -4.74
CA ASP A 73 13.33 -14.46 -3.83
C ASP A 73 12.70 -13.55 -2.76
N GLY A 74 11.37 -13.44 -2.74
CA GLY A 74 10.61 -12.60 -1.84
C GLY A 74 9.73 -11.60 -2.55
N PHE A 75 8.95 -10.85 -1.79
CA PHE A 75 8.03 -9.83 -2.31
C PHE A 75 7.71 -8.80 -1.24
N LEU A 76 7.16 -7.67 -1.67
CA LEU A 76 6.61 -6.65 -0.81
C LEU A 76 5.14 -6.41 -1.17
N LEU A 77 4.24 -6.63 -0.19
CA LEU A 77 2.81 -6.35 -0.36
C LEU A 77 2.48 -4.94 0.13
N ASP A 78 1.74 -4.17 -0.69
CA ASP A 78 1.19 -2.87 -0.33
C ASP A 78 -0.33 -2.86 -0.57
N GLY A 79 -1.07 -2.55 0.49
CA GLY A 79 -2.52 -2.49 0.44
C GLY A 79 -3.23 -3.84 0.63
N PHE A 80 -2.50 -4.89 1.01
CA PHE A 80 -3.00 -6.18 1.45
C PHE A 80 -2.05 -6.76 2.52
N PRO A 81 -2.57 -7.40 3.61
CA PRO A 81 -3.99 -7.47 3.96
C PRO A 81 -4.53 -6.12 4.48
N ARG A 82 -5.86 -5.95 4.45
CA ARG A 82 -6.57 -4.81 5.05
C ARG A 82 -7.62 -5.23 6.07
N THR A 83 -7.92 -6.50 6.15
CA THR A 83 -8.87 -7.08 7.11
C THR A 83 -8.25 -8.29 7.77
N VAL A 84 -8.77 -8.70 8.94
CA VAL A 84 -8.28 -9.90 9.64
C VAL A 84 -8.50 -11.17 8.80
N PRO A 85 -9.66 -11.39 8.14
CA PRO A 85 -9.83 -12.54 7.25
C PRO A 85 -8.80 -12.61 6.12
N GLN A 86 -8.42 -11.46 5.53
CA GLN A 86 -7.34 -11.42 4.54
C GLN A 86 -5.98 -11.80 5.16
N ALA A 87 -5.70 -11.40 6.40
CA ALA A 87 -4.47 -11.74 7.10
C ALA A 87 -4.39 -13.24 7.40
N GLU A 88 -5.48 -13.82 7.87
CA GLU A 88 -5.60 -15.27 8.10
C GLU A 88 -5.38 -16.06 6.80
N ALA A 89 -6.01 -15.61 5.71
CA ALA A 89 -5.80 -16.21 4.40
C ALA A 89 -4.35 -16.11 3.93
N LEU A 90 -3.72 -14.93 4.10
CA LEU A 90 -2.30 -14.73 3.75
C LEU A 90 -1.39 -15.67 4.53
N ASP A 91 -1.58 -15.81 5.84
CA ASP A 91 -0.80 -16.72 6.68
C ASP A 91 -0.94 -18.18 6.24
N GLY A 92 -2.05 -18.55 5.61
CA GLY A 92 -2.31 -19.89 5.06
C GLY A 92 -1.75 -20.14 3.66
N PHE A 93 -1.12 -19.16 3.00
CA PHE A 93 -0.60 -19.36 1.66
C PHE A 93 0.63 -20.29 1.65
N SER A 94 0.52 -21.41 0.94
CA SER A 94 1.61 -22.40 0.81
C SER A 94 2.84 -21.88 0.05
N THR A 95 2.70 -20.77 -0.66
CA THR A 95 3.78 -20.10 -1.38
C THR A 95 4.73 -19.31 -0.47
N LEU A 96 4.36 -19.08 0.79
CA LEU A 96 5.20 -18.37 1.74
C LEU A 96 6.31 -19.31 2.27
N GLN A 97 7.56 -19.03 1.89
CA GLN A 97 8.72 -19.82 2.30
C GLN A 97 9.51 -19.24 3.48
N GLY A 98 9.04 -18.16 4.08
CA GLY A 98 9.71 -17.49 5.17
C GLY A 98 8.80 -16.63 6.02
N PRO A 99 9.32 -16.03 7.10
CA PRO A 99 8.53 -15.19 7.97
C PRO A 99 8.10 -13.90 7.25
N LEU A 100 6.83 -13.54 7.43
CA LEU A 100 6.31 -12.24 7.02
C LEU A 100 6.79 -11.15 8.00
N VAL A 101 7.51 -10.16 7.51
CA VAL A 101 7.82 -8.94 8.27
C VAL A 101 6.69 -7.95 8.06
N ILE A 102 6.03 -7.55 9.14
CA ILE A 102 4.91 -6.63 9.12
C ILE A 102 5.37 -5.25 9.61
N VAL A 103 5.25 -4.25 8.74
CA VAL A 103 5.62 -2.87 9.07
C VAL A 103 4.37 -2.01 9.15
N GLU A 104 4.05 -1.48 10.33
CA GLU A 104 3.04 -0.44 10.50
C GLU A 104 3.68 0.93 10.44
N ILE A 105 3.30 1.75 9.45
CA ILE A 105 3.68 3.17 9.41
C ILE A 105 2.59 3.95 10.13
N VAL A 106 2.93 4.54 11.26
CA VAL A 106 2.01 5.31 12.12
C VAL A 106 2.03 6.77 11.69
N LEU A 107 0.85 7.39 11.64
CA LEU A 107 0.71 8.80 11.32
C LEU A 107 -0.49 9.39 12.07
N SER A 108 -0.37 10.64 12.51
CA SER A 108 -1.49 11.36 13.14
C SER A 108 -2.63 11.59 12.15
N GLU A 109 -3.86 11.66 12.63
CA GLU A 109 -5.02 11.92 11.76
C GLU A 109 -4.92 13.27 11.03
N ALA A 110 -4.40 14.29 11.70
CA ALA A 110 -4.18 15.60 11.10
C ALA A 110 -3.20 15.53 9.92
N ASP A 111 -2.11 14.79 10.08
CA ASP A 111 -1.13 14.58 9.01
C ASP A 111 -1.70 13.73 7.87
N VAL A 112 -2.50 12.72 8.20
CA VAL A 112 -3.20 11.91 7.20
C VAL A 112 -4.08 12.78 6.31
N LEU A 113 -4.93 13.62 6.90
CA LEU A 113 -5.82 14.53 6.16
C LEU A 113 -5.03 15.50 5.29
N ARG A 114 -3.98 16.13 5.84
CA ARG A 114 -3.10 17.04 5.11
C ARG A 114 -2.46 16.37 3.88
N ARG A 115 -1.86 15.18 4.07
CA ARG A 115 -1.20 14.45 2.98
C ARG A 115 -2.18 13.93 1.93
N LEU A 116 -3.37 13.49 2.33
CA LEU A 116 -4.38 13.01 1.40
C LEU A 116 -4.92 14.14 0.52
N ALA A 117 -5.11 15.33 1.07
CA ALA A 117 -5.56 16.51 0.32
C ALA A 117 -4.54 16.97 -0.74
N ALA A 118 -3.24 16.81 -0.45
CA ALA A 118 -2.15 17.21 -1.36
C ALA A 118 -1.76 16.11 -2.38
N ARG A 119 -2.42 14.96 -2.35
CA ARG A 119 -1.96 13.79 -3.12
C ARG A 119 -2.22 13.90 -4.62
N MET A 120 -1.16 13.81 -5.40
CA MET A 120 -1.18 13.80 -6.86
C MET A 120 -0.79 12.43 -7.42
N ILE A 121 -1.26 12.11 -8.61
CA ILE A 121 -0.84 10.94 -9.40
C ILE A 121 -0.53 11.36 -10.83
N CYS A 122 0.31 10.58 -11.50
CA CYS A 122 0.53 10.74 -12.92
C CYS A 122 -0.69 10.25 -13.71
N SER A 123 -1.18 11.07 -14.65
CA SER A 123 -2.29 10.71 -15.55
C SER A 123 -1.95 9.54 -16.46
N GLU A 124 -0.67 9.39 -16.84
CA GLU A 124 -0.20 8.38 -17.80
C GLU A 124 0.14 7.05 -17.11
N CYS A 125 1.14 7.05 -16.22
CA CYS A 125 1.64 5.82 -15.60
C CYS A 125 0.99 5.46 -14.26
N GLY A 126 0.17 6.34 -13.68
CA GLY A 126 -0.51 6.09 -12.41
C GLY A 126 0.38 6.12 -11.16
N THR A 127 1.67 6.41 -11.31
CA THR A 127 2.61 6.54 -10.19
C THR A 127 2.20 7.72 -9.30
N ASN A 128 2.27 7.53 -7.98
CA ASN A 128 2.03 8.65 -7.06
C ASN A 128 3.19 9.65 -7.17
N ALA A 129 2.87 10.94 -7.18
CA ALA A 129 3.89 11.97 -7.03
C ALA A 129 4.62 11.78 -5.70
N GLN A 130 5.93 12.01 -5.70
CA GLN A 130 6.72 12.00 -4.48
C GLN A 130 6.42 13.25 -3.66
N ASP A 131 6.32 13.11 -2.35
CA ASP A 131 5.98 14.21 -1.44
C ASP A 131 7.03 15.36 -1.41
N ASP A 132 8.22 15.13 -1.99
CA ASP A 132 9.36 16.07 -1.98
C ASP A 132 9.46 16.93 -3.27
N VAL A 133 8.54 16.76 -4.21
CA VAL A 133 8.51 17.58 -5.42
C VAL A 133 7.78 18.88 -5.07
N GLU A 134 8.53 19.96 -4.91
CA GLU A 134 7.97 21.31 -5.02
C GLU A 134 7.15 21.39 -6.31
N VAL A 135 5.88 21.74 -6.18
CA VAL A 135 4.83 21.68 -7.22
C VAL A 135 5.12 22.62 -8.42
N GLU A 136 6.35 23.08 -8.57
CA GLU A 136 6.76 23.97 -9.67
C GLU A 136 6.80 23.30 -11.04
N PHE A 137 6.90 21.96 -11.11
CA PHE A 137 6.81 21.22 -12.36
C PHE A 137 5.81 20.08 -12.21
N ALA A 138 4.58 20.29 -12.66
CA ALA A 138 3.47 19.35 -12.59
C ALA A 138 3.67 18.10 -13.50
N THR A 139 4.89 17.53 -13.54
CA THR A 139 5.26 16.40 -14.40
C THR A 139 5.77 15.21 -13.58
N CYS A 140 5.43 14.03 -14.02
CA CYS A 140 5.84 12.76 -13.42
C CYS A 140 7.34 12.52 -13.62
N HIS A 141 8.06 12.23 -12.55
CA HIS A 141 9.49 11.90 -12.61
C HIS A 141 9.77 10.61 -13.43
N ASP A 142 8.83 9.63 -13.42
CA ASP A 142 9.06 8.34 -14.07
C ASP A 142 8.80 8.37 -15.58
N CYS A 143 7.81 9.14 -16.05
CA CYS A 143 7.41 9.13 -17.47
C CYS A 143 7.19 10.51 -18.10
N GLY A 144 7.33 11.61 -17.35
CA GLY A 144 7.10 12.96 -17.84
C GLY A 144 5.62 13.34 -18.00
N GLY A 145 4.68 12.45 -17.72
CA GLY A 145 3.23 12.70 -17.81
C GLY A 145 2.75 13.74 -16.79
N ALA A 146 1.58 14.34 -17.03
CA ALA A 146 1.00 15.35 -16.15
C ALA A 146 0.63 14.76 -14.77
N LEU A 147 0.91 15.51 -13.70
CA LEU A 147 0.43 15.19 -12.35
C LEU A 147 -0.96 15.80 -12.16
N VAL A 148 -1.90 14.98 -11.74
CA VAL A 148 -3.30 15.37 -11.49
C VAL A 148 -3.72 14.95 -10.09
N PRO A 149 -4.68 15.67 -9.46
CA PRO A 149 -5.28 15.21 -8.22
C PRO A 149 -5.87 13.81 -8.41
N ARG A 150 -5.73 12.97 -7.41
CA ARG A 150 -6.29 11.63 -7.46
C ARG A 150 -7.82 11.68 -7.48
N ALA A 151 -8.48 10.86 -8.29
CA ALA A 151 -9.93 10.82 -8.40
C ALA A 151 -10.65 10.54 -7.06
N ASP A 152 -9.99 9.81 -6.14
CA ASP A 152 -10.48 9.51 -4.79
C ASP A 152 -10.01 10.54 -3.73
N ALA A 153 -9.65 11.76 -4.14
CA ALA A 153 -9.24 12.86 -3.24
C ALA A 153 -10.42 13.72 -2.74
N ALA A 154 -11.64 13.48 -3.22
CA ALA A 154 -12.82 14.19 -2.72
C ALA A 154 -12.99 13.96 -1.21
N GLU A 155 -13.32 15.01 -0.45
CA GLU A 155 -13.38 14.99 1.03
C GLU A 155 -14.26 13.85 1.57
N GLN A 156 -15.41 13.61 0.93
CA GLN A 156 -16.31 12.53 1.36
C GLN A 156 -15.69 11.15 1.15
N VAL A 157 -14.96 10.95 0.06
CA VAL A 157 -14.24 9.68 -0.21
C VAL A 157 -13.11 9.48 0.77
N LEU A 158 -12.39 10.54 1.14
CA LEU A 158 -11.33 10.49 2.15
C LEU A 158 -11.88 10.14 3.53
N LYS A 159 -13.01 10.73 3.94
CA LYS A 159 -13.71 10.38 5.18
C LYS A 159 -14.12 8.92 5.20
N ASN A 160 -14.71 8.43 4.13
CA ASN A 160 -15.10 7.02 3.99
C ASN A 160 -13.88 6.08 4.11
N ARG A 161 -12.77 6.41 3.44
CA ARG A 161 -11.53 5.62 3.52
C ARG A 161 -10.95 5.56 4.94
N LEU A 162 -11.03 6.66 5.69
CA LEU A 162 -10.58 6.69 7.09
C LEU A 162 -11.49 5.87 7.99
N GLU A 163 -12.80 5.93 7.78
CA GLU A 163 -13.75 5.12 8.52
C GLU A 163 -13.54 3.63 8.24
N VAL A 164 -13.42 3.25 6.98
CA VAL A 164 -13.12 1.87 6.56
C VAL A 164 -11.79 1.40 7.16
N TYR A 165 -10.75 2.23 7.13
CA TYR A 165 -9.47 1.93 7.77
C TYR A 165 -9.61 1.66 9.27
N ARG A 166 -10.32 2.54 10.00
CA ARG A 166 -10.53 2.37 11.44
C ARG A 166 -11.28 1.08 11.76
N ARG A 167 -12.33 0.78 11.02
CA ARG A 167 -13.20 -0.38 11.29
C ARG A 167 -12.59 -1.71 10.88
N GLN A 168 -11.87 -1.75 9.77
CA GLN A 168 -11.46 -3.01 9.14
C GLN A 168 -9.95 -3.25 9.19
N THR A 169 -9.14 -2.19 9.13
CA THR A 169 -7.68 -2.35 9.04
C THR A 169 -6.97 -2.17 10.39
N VAL A 170 -7.46 -1.29 11.26
CA VAL A 170 -6.89 -1.15 12.61
C VAL A 170 -6.83 -2.47 13.38
N PRO A 171 -7.83 -3.38 13.30
CA PRO A 171 -7.75 -4.71 13.93
C PRO A 171 -6.53 -5.56 13.53
N LEU A 172 -5.91 -5.30 12.38
CA LEU A 172 -4.67 -5.98 11.98
C LEU A 172 -3.50 -5.69 12.92
N VAL A 173 -3.49 -4.50 13.54
CA VAL A 173 -2.46 -4.15 14.53
C VAL A 173 -2.53 -5.08 15.74
N GLU A 174 -3.73 -5.44 16.16
CA GLU A 174 -3.95 -6.41 17.23
C GLU A 174 -3.59 -7.82 16.78
N TYR A 175 -4.02 -8.20 15.57
CA TYR A 175 -3.76 -9.52 14.99
C TYR A 175 -2.25 -9.81 14.84
N TYR A 176 -1.47 -8.83 14.36
CA TYR A 176 -0.04 -8.99 14.12
C TYR A 176 0.84 -8.52 15.29
N GLY A 177 0.34 -7.69 16.19
CA GLY A 177 1.12 -6.94 17.18
C GLY A 177 1.91 -7.79 18.18
N GLY A 178 1.49 -9.04 18.41
CA GLY A 178 2.22 -10.00 19.25
C GLY A 178 3.35 -10.75 18.54
N ARG A 179 3.54 -10.55 17.23
CA ARG A 179 4.57 -11.29 16.48
C ARG A 179 5.93 -10.62 16.59
N PRO A 180 7.03 -11.37 16.74
CA PRO A 180 8.37 -10.80 16.76
C PRO A 180 8.76 -10.12 15.44
N THR A 181 8.03 -10.42 14.37
CA THR A 181 8.22 -9.83 13.03
C THR A 181 7.37 -8.58 12.78
N PHE A 182 6.61 -8.11 13.78
CA PHE A 182 5.83 -6.87 13.69
C PHE A 182 6.63 -5.68 14.21
N CYS A 183 6.70 -4.61 13.40
CA CYS A 183 7.36 -3.37 13.81
C CYS A 183 6.52 -2.14 13.49
N ARG A 184 6.71 -1.08 14.25
CA ARG A 184 6.08 0.22 14.08
C ARG A 184 7.11 1.27 13.75
N VAL A 185 6.80 2.11 12.76
CA VAL A 185 7.65 3.22 12.33
C VAL A 185 6.84 4.51 12.29
N ASP A 186 7.41 5.58 12.82
CA ASP A 186 6.81 6.90 12.76
C ASP A 186 6.89 7.47 11.33
N GLY A 187 5.73 7.59 10.68
CA GLY A 187 5.58 8.12 9.33
C GLY A 187 5.60 9.64 9.23
N ALA A 188 5.64 10.38 10.35
CA ALA A 188 5.70 11.85 10.35
C ALA A 188 7.10 12.38 9.99
N GLN A 189 8.12 11.53 10.06
CA GLN A 189 9.50 11.85 9.72
C GLN A 189 9.69 12.07 8.21
N PHE A 190 10.84 12.64 7.83
CA PHE A 190 11.27 12.72 6.43
C PHE A 190 11.35 11.33 5.80
N VAL A 191 11.03 11.25 4.51
CA VAL A 191 10.92 9.99 3.75
C VAL A 191 12.14 9.09 3.94
N ASP A 192 13.37 9.64 3.88
CA ASP A 192 14.61 8.88 4.04
C ASP A 192 14.75 8.29 5.45
N ARG A 193 14.36 9.03 6.48
CA ARG A 193 14.38 8.56 7.87
C ARG A 193 13.39 7.42 8.10
N VAL A 194 12.21 7.52 7.50
CA VAL A 194 11.24 6.42 7.53
C VAL A 194 11.83 5.18 6.86
N THR A 195 12.48 5.35 5.69
CA THR A 195 13.14 4.24 4.98
C THR A 195 14.20 3.58 5.86
N GLU A 196 15.11 4.37 6.45
CA GLU A 196 16.16 3.89 7.35
C GLU A 196 15.58 3.12 8.55
N SER A 197 14.55 3.66 9.19
CA SER A 197 13.89 3.02 10.32
C SER A 197 13.26 1.66 9.95
N ILE A 198 12.67 1.56 8.74
CA ILE A 198 12.12 0.29 8.25
C ILE A 198 13.24 -0.70 7.97
N LEU A 199 14.31 -0.30 7.30
CA LEU A 199 15.46 -1.18 7.00
C LEU A 199 16.05 -1.75 8.28
N ASN A 200 16.32 -0.91 9.27
CA ASN A 200 16.83 -1.33 10.58
C ASN A 200 15.90 -2.35 11.26
N SER A 201 14.59 -2.14 11.18
CA SER A 201 13.60 -3.06 11.75
C SER A 201 13.59 -4.42 11.02
N VAL A 202 13.70 -4.41 9.68
CA VAL A 202 13.75 -5.63 8.87
C VAL A 202 15.03 -6.41 9.15
N ASP A 203 16.18 -5.73 9.25
CA ASP A 203 17.46 -6.35 9.53
C ASP A 203 17.49 -6.97 10.93
N ALA A 204 16.89 -6.32 11.92
CA ALA A 204 16.74 -6.86 13.26
C ALA A 204 15.92 -8.17 13.28
N VAL A 205 14.83 -8.24 12.50
CA VAL A 205 14.02 -9.47 12.38
C VAL A 205 14.79 -10.58 11.66
N ARG A 206 15.62 -10.27 10.68
CA ARG A 206 16.43 -11.27 9.93
C ARG A 206 17.59 -11.83 10.74
N ALA A 207 18.03 -11.10 11.77
CA ALA A 207 19.14 -11.51 12.64
C ALA A 207 18.69 -12.44 13.78
N CYS A 208 17.40 -12.59 14.03
CA CYS A 208 16.79 -13.49 15.01
C CYS A 208 16.46 -14.86 14.42
#